data_a3f85ed830453c31c00d41cb00dc3f85
#
_entry.id   a3f85ed830453c31c00d41cb00dc3f85
#
_cell.length_a   1.000
_cell.length_b   1.000
_cell.length_c   1.000
_cell.angle_alpha   90.00
_cell.angle_beta   90.00
_cell.angle_gamma   90.00
#
_symmetry.space_group_name_H-M   'P 1'
#
loop_
_entity.id
_entity.type
_entity.pdbx_description
1 polymer ?
#
loop_
_entity_poly.entity_id
_entity_poly.type
_entity_poly.pdbx_seq_one_letter_code
_entity_poly.pdbx_strand_id
1 'polypeptide(L)'
;MSTDQLDPIVRKRAKAYLRKMNYVVGHDPAPAISAARVLIYGFGLGAEAGAELLRSDFATRCVPPLSHQQVQEIISIACKEPPKKPAGWLLKQASAHQAGLSDLGNATYFVKHFGDDVRFCRDWDSWFIWDRKRWHKDRTGEVDRKVIQSIRKHQQAAANGKLSCQMRKRILFHLLRSEAEPRIRAIIALSEKLEPIPIVPEQFDVDPWKLNCLNGTLDLCTGNLQAHRREDRIQS
;
A
#
# COMPACT_ATOMS: atom_id res chain seq x y z
N MET A 1 -26.79 13.94 -3.73
CA MET A 1 -25.77 13.77 -2.67
C MET A 1 -25.02 15.08 -2.56
N SER A 2 -25.15 15.73 -1.42
CA SER A 2 -24.67 17.10 -1.20
C SER A 2 -23.16 17.24 -1.40
N THR A 3 -22.75 18.38 -1.94
CA THR A 3 -21.38 18.84 -2.22
C THR A 3 -20.47 18.95 -0.98
N ASP A 4 -20.99 18.66 0.21
CA ASP A 4 -20.33 18.93 1.51
C ASP A 4 -19.50 17.75 2.07
N GLN A 5 -19.38 16.64 1.35
CA GLN A 5 -18.66 15.43 1.79
C GLN A 5 -17.41 15.07 0.96
N LEU A 6 -16.82 16.04 0.29
CA LEU A 6 -15.53 15.80 -0.38
C LEU A 6 -14.42 15.74 0.67
N ASP A 7 -13.73 14.57 0.74
CA ASP A 7 -12.53 14.41 1.56
C ASP A 7 -11.56 15.57 1.32
N PRO A 8 -11.25 16.41 2.33
CA PRO A 8 -10.38 17.58 2.20
C PRO A 8 -9.02 17.24 1.58
N ILE A 9 -8.54 16.02 1.83
CA ILE A 9 -7.26 15.51 1.30
C ILE A 9 -7.36 15.31 -0.21
N VAL A 10 -8.46 14.73 -0.70
CA VAL A 10 -8.71 14.53 -2.13
C VAL A 10 -8.81 15.88 -2.85
N ARG A 11 -9.55 16.84 -2.26
CA ARG A 11 -9.70 18.20 -2.79
C ARG A 11 -8.35 18.91 -2.90
N LYS A 12 -7.53 18.87 -1.86
CA LYS A 12 -6.17 19.44 -1.85
C LYS A 12 -5.27 18.84 -2.94
N ARG A 13 -5.35 17.52 -3.14
CA ARG A 13 -4.57 16.82 -4.16
C ARG A 13 -5.04 17.14 -5.58
N ALA A 14 -6.35 17.20 -5.82
CA ALA A 14 -6.93 17.58 -7.09
C ALA A 14 -6.50 19.00 -7.50
N LYS A 15 -6.57 19.98 -6.58
CA LYS A 15 -6.06 21.34 -6.78
C LYS A 15 -4.56 21.37 -7.13
N ALA A 16 -3.73 20.64 -6.38
CA ALA A 16 -2.29 20.57 -6.64
C ALA A 16 -1.98 19.93 -8.01
N TYR A 17 -2.80 19.01 -8.46
CA TYR A 17 -2.68 18.39 -9.77
C TYR A 17 -3.05 19.38 -10.90
N LEU A 18 -4.19 20.08 -10.75
CA LEU A 18 -4.62 21.11 -11.73
C LEU A 18 -3.57 22.20 -11.93
N ARG A 19 -2.89 22.63 -10.87
CA ARG A 19 -1.82 23.64 -10.95
C ARG A 19 -0.64 23.25 -11.84
N LYS A 20 -0.43 21.94 -12.05
CA LYS A 20 0.64 21.39 -12.89
C LYS A 20 0.20 21.11 -14.32
N MET A 21 -1.10 21.21 -14.60
CA MET A 21 -1.63 21.02 -15.95
C MET A 21 -1.47 22.30 -16.78
N ASN A 22 -1.29 22.11 -18.08
CA ASN A 22 -1.35 23.21 -19.05
C ASN A 22 -2.75 23.78 -19.05
N TYR A 23 -2.85 25.10 -19.06
CA TYR A 23 -4.10 25.83 -19.17
C TYR A 23 -4.37 26.25 -20.63
N VAL A 24 -5.60 26.63 -20.90
CA VAL A 24 -6.02 27.06 -22.24
C VAL A 24 -5.43 28.41 -22.56
N VAL A 25 -4.79 28.51 -23.73
CA VAL A 25 -4.41 29.79 -24.35
C VAL A 25 -5.09 29.84 -25.72
N GLY A 26 -5.95 30.84 -25.92
CA GLY A 26 -6.79 30.95 -27.12
C GLY A 26 -8.09 30.14 -27.01
N HIS A 27 -8.49 29.46 -28.10
CA HIS A 27 -9.80 28.83 -28.22
C HIS A 27 -9.76 27.27 -28.16
N ASP A 28 -8.62 26.65 -27.92
CA ASP A 28 -8.52 25.18 -27.84
C ASP A 28 -9.06 24.65 -26.51
N PRO A 29 -10.20 23.92 -26.49
CA PRO A 29 -10.77 23.38 -25.25
C PRO A 29 -10.09 22.09 -24.74
N ALA A 30 -9.19 21.49 -25.51
CA ALA A 30 -8.60 20.18 -25.20
C ALA A 30 -7.90 20.11 -23.82
N PRO A 31 -7.12 21.12 -23.38
CA PRO A 31 -6.53 21.11 -22.04
C PRO A 31 -7.58 21.14 -20.93
N ALA A 32 -8.67 21.90 -21.11
CA ALA A 32 -9.75 22.01 -20.13
C ALA A 32 -10.59 20.71 -20.05
N ILE A 33 -10.87 20.07 -21.19
CA ILE A 33 -11.52 18.76 -21.24
C ILE A 33 -10.65 17.70 -20.55
N SER A 34 -9.34 17.73 -20.78
CA SER A 34 -8.39 16.85 -20.07
C SER A 34 -8.41 17.07 -18.57
N ALA A 35 -8.45 18.34 -18.12
CA ALA A 35 -8.55 18.68 -16.70
C ALA A 35 -9.87 18.21 -16.09
N ALA A 36 -11.00 18.38 -16.78
CA ALA A 36 -12.31 17.89 -16.37
C ALA A 36 -12.31 16.35 -16.22
N ARG A 37 -11.79 15.60 -17.19
CA ARG A 37 -11.67 14.15 -17.13
C ARG A 37 -10.83 13.67 -15.95
N VAL A 38 -9.74 14.36 -15.65
CA VAL A 38 -8.90 14.06 -14.49
C VAL A 38 -9.65 14.27 -13.19
N LEU A 39 -10.42 15.35 -13.06
CA LEU A 39 -11.22 15.63 -11.87
C LEU A 39 -12.32 14.58 -11.68
N ILE A 40 -13.14 14.38 -12.71
CA ILE A 40 -14.30 13.50 -12.65
C ILE A 40 -13.90 12.04 -12.45
N TYR A 41 -13.01 11.55 -13.31
CA TYR A 41 -12.66 10.13 -13.33
C TYR A 41 -11.36 9.80 -12.59
N GLY A 42 -10.34 10.67 -12.68
CA GLY A 42 -9.05 10.46 -12.04
C GLY A 42 -9.11 10.53 -10.52
N PHE A 43 -9.78 11.56 -10.03
CA PHE A 43 -10.04 11.76 -8.60
C PHE A 43 -11.42 11.26 -8.15
N GLY A 44 -12.28 10.82 -9.06
CA GLY A 44 -13.60 10.30 -8.72
C GLY A 44 -14.55 11.31 -8.08
N LEU A 45 -14.40 12.60 -8.43
CA LEU A 45 -15.15 13.68 -7.78
C LEU A 45 -16.61 13.82 -8.22
N GLY A 46 -16.98 13.20 -9.34
CA GLY A 46 -18.27 13.45 -9.98
C GLY A 46 -18.32 14.78 -10.74
N ALA A 47 -19.41 15.00 -11.50
CA ALA A 47 -19.53 16.14 -12.42
C ALA A 47 -19.62 17.49 -11.69
N GLU A 48 -20.43 17.58 -10.63
CA GLU A 48 -20.66 18.85 -9.89
C GLU A 48 -19.41 19.34 -9.18
N ALA A 49 -18.77 18.47 -8.38
CA ALA A 49 -17.54 18.81 -7.66
C ALA A 49 -16.36 19.04 -8.64
N GLY A 50 -16.34 18.31 -9.76
CA GLY A 50 -15.40 18.55 -10.86
C GLY A 50 -15.57 19.92 -11.49
N ALA A 51 -16.81 20.35 -11.75
CA ALA A 51 -17.12 21.68 -12.28
C ALA A 51 -16.72 22.80 -11.32
N GLU A 52 -16.98 22.64 -10.03
CA GLU A 52 -16.59 23.61 -8.99
C GLU A 52 -15.07 23.82 -8.97
N LEU A 53 -14.28 22.74 -8.92
CA LEU A 53 -12.83 22.81 -8.90
C LEU A 53 -12.24 23.31 -10.22
N LEU A 54 -12.84 22.92 -11.36
CA LEU A 54 -12.41 23.41 -12.66
C LEU A 54 -12.60 24.92 -12.74
N ARG A 55 -13.72 25.45 -12.24
CA ARG A 55 -14.03 26.88 -12.20
C ARG A 55 -13.09 27.64 -11.28
N SER A 56 -12.90 27.17 -10.06
CA SER A 56 -12.12 27.89 -9.04
C SER A 56 -10.61 27.87 -9.28
N ASP A 57 -10.06 26.78 -9.77
CA ASP A 57 -8.61 26.56 -9.77
C ASP A 57 -7.99 26.40 -11.18
N PHE A 58 -8.80 26.25 -12.25
CA PHE A 58 -8.31 26.08 -13.60
C PHE A 58 -8.81 27.19 -14.55
N ALA A 59 -10.11 27.44 -14.60
CA ALA A 59 -10.74 28.39 -15.56
C ALA A 59 -10.20 29.83 -15.45
N THR A 60 -9.87 30.25 -14.22
CA THR A 60 -9.29 31.58 -13.93
C THR A 60 -7.86 31.75 -14.47
N ARG A 61 -7.17 30.67 -14.78
CA ARG A 61 -5.81 30.68 -15.32
C ARG A 61 -5.77 30.65 -16.85
N CYS A 62 -6.90 30.38 -17.48
CA CYS A 62 -7.02 30.37 -18.94
C CYS A 62 -6.99 31.80 -19.51
N VAL A 63 -6.56 31.93 -20.75
CA VAL A 63 -6.48 33.24 -21.46
C VAL A 63 -7.19 33.10 -22.79
N PRO A 64 -8.39 33.69 -22.96
CA PRO A 64 -9.19 34.37 -21.90
C PRO A 64 -9.73 33.40 -20.84
N PRO A 65 -10.12 33.90 -19.65
CA PRO A 65 -10.74 33.06 -18.62
C PRO A 65 -12.01 32.38 -19.12
N LEU A 66 -12.24 31.11 -18.75
CA LEU A 66 -13.40 30.37 -19.17
C LEU A 66 -14.66 30.85 -18.44
N SER A 67 -15.74 31.12 -19.21
CA SER A 67 -17.05 31.49 -18.66
C SER A 67 -17.71 30.28 -17.96
N HIS A 68 -18.74 30.55 -17.15
CA HIS A 68 -19.55 29.53 -16.51
C HIS A 68 -20.15 28.53 -17.51
N GLN A 69 -20.67 29.03 -18.61
CA GLN A 69 -21.28 28.22 -19.67
C GLN A 69 -20.25 27.29 -20.33
N GLN A 70 -19.06 27.80 -20.66
CA GLN A 70 -17.97 27.01 -21.23
C GLN A 70 -17.50 25.90 -20.26
N VAL A 71 -17.45 26.18 -18.96
CA VAL A 71 -17.11 25.14 -17.96
C VAL A 71 -18.16 24.03 -17.96
N GLN A 72 -19.47 24.37 -18.06
CA GLN A 72 -20.54 23.36 -18.13
C GLN A 72 -20.46 22.51 -19.41
N GLU A 73 -20.20 23.13 -20.54
CA GLU A 73 -19.99 22.45 -21.83
C GLU A 73 -18.79 21.46 -21.75
N ILE A 74 -17.67 21.92 -21.20
CA ILE A 74 -16.46 21.08 -20.99
C ILE A 74 -16.77 19.89 -20.12
N ILE A 75 -17.49 20.07 -19.02
CA ILE A 75 -17.92 18.98 -18.13
C ILE A 75 -18.83 18.01 -18.88
N SER A 76 -19.80 18.52 -19.66
CA SER A 76 -20.69 17.69 -20.48
C SER A 76 -19.90 16.83 -21.49
N ILE A 77 -18.94 17.42 -22.18
CA ILE A 77 -18.06 16.69 -23.13
C ILE A 77 -17.22 15.64 -22.40
N ALA A 78 -16.64 16.01 -21.25
CA ALA A 78 -15.84 15.07 -20.45
C ALA A 78 -16.65 13.85 -19.98
N CYS A 79 -17.94 14.06 -19.64
CA CYS A 79 -18.84 12.98 -19.22
C CYS A 79 -19.27 12.05 -20.36
N LYS A 80 -19.42 12.58 -21.59
CA LYS A 80 -19.83 11.77 -22.76
C LYS A 80 -18.77 10.75 -23.20
N GLU A 81 -17.49 11.06 -22.97
CA GLU A 81 -16.36 10.21 -23.36
C GLU A 81 -15.49 9.86 -22.16
N PRO A 82 -15.88 8.88 -21.35
CA PRO A 82 -15.09 8.45 -20.20
C PRO A 82 -13.75 7.83 -20.66
N PRO A 83 -12.66 8.08 -19.94
CA PRO A 83 -11.37 7.47 -20.27
C PRO A 83 -11.39 5.95 -20.03
N LYS A 84 -10.59 5.20 -20.77
CA LYS A 84 -10.43 3.72 -20.62
C LYS A 84 -9.80 3.29 -19.26
N LYS A 85 -9.65 4.19 -18.31
CA LYS A 85 -9.06 3.94 -16.99
C LYS A 85 -10.15 3.78 -15.93
N PRO A 86 -9.98 2.91 -14.92
CA PRO A 86 -10.95 2.75 -13.85
C PRO A 86 -11.11 4.04 -13.03
N ALA A 87 -12.33 4.37 -12.59
CA ALA A 87 -12.59 5.54 -11.76
C ALA A 87 -11.69 5.56 -10.52
N GLY A 88 -11.21 6.73 -10.14
CA GLY A 88 -10.32 6.92 -8.98
C GLY A 88 -8.88 6.46 -9.20
N TRP A 89 -8.41 6.29 -10.46
CA TRP A 89 -7.04 5.81 -10.70
C TRP A 89 -5.95 6.68 -10.06
N LEU A 90 -6.18 7.99 -9.89
CA LEU A 90 -5.25 8.89 -9.22
C LEU A 90 -5.31 8.77 -7.69
N LEU A 91 -6.43 8.31 -7.14
CA LEU A 91 -6.56 8.02 -5.71
C LEU A 91 -5.82 6.74 -5.34
N LYS A 92 -6.02 5.68 -6.14
CA LYS A 92 -5.35 4.39 -5.90
C LYS A 92 -3.82 4.48 -5.96
N GLN A 93 -3.27 5.27 -6.88
CA GLN A 93 -1.82 5.46 -6.96
C GLN A 93 -1.23 6.21 -5.77
N ALA A 94 -1.96 7.15 -5.17
CA ALA A 94 -1.44 7.92 -4.06
C ALA A 94 -1.62 7.24 -2.70
N SER A 95 -2.71 6.53 -2.47
CA SER A 95 -2.92 5.78 -1.23
C SER A 95 -1.95 4.59 -1.12
N ALA A 96 -1.68 3.90 -2.23
CA ALA A 96 -0.71 2.80 -2.24
C ALA A 96 0.75 3.25 -2.06
N HIS A 97 1.10 4.49 -2.47
CA HIS A 97 2.49 4.97 -2.42
C HIS A 97 2.80 5.91 -1.25
N GLN A 98 1.81 6.66 -0.72
CA GLN A 98 2.06 7.53 0.44
C GLN A 98 2.01 6.77 1.77
N ALA A 99 1.21 5.70 1.89
CA ALA A 99 1.20 4.85 3.08
C ALA A 99 2.49 4.02 3.25
N GLY A 100 3.31 3.88 2.19
CA GLY A 100 4.49 3.01 2.20
C GLY A 100 5.81 3.67 2.60
N LEU A 101 5.93 5.01 2.61
CA LEU A 101 7.19 5.71 2.88
C LEU A 101 7.35 6.07 4.36
N SER A 102 7.15 5.09 5.25
CA SER A 102 7.31 5.18 6.69
C SER A 102 7.80 3.85 7.25
N ASP A 103 8.25 3.84 8.50
CA ASP A 103 8.66 2.60 9.16
C ASP A 103 7.46 1.63 9.31
N LEU A 104 6.24 2.15 9.54
CA LEU A 104 5.02 1.35 9.50
C LEU A 104 4.73 0.77 8.11
N GLY A 105 4.96 1.53 7.05
CA GLY A 105 4.83 1.04 5.67
C GLY A 105 5.83 -0.07 5.36
N ASN A 106 7.07 0.05 5.85
CA ASN A 106 8.09 -0.99 5.74
C ASN A 106 7.71 -2.23 6.56
N ALA A 107 7.17 -2.05 7.78
CA ALA A 107 6.66 -3.16 8.61
C ALA A 107 5.51 -3.89 7.90
N THR A 108 4.55 -3.17 7.32
CA THR A 108 3.46 -3.76 6.53
C THR A 108 4.00 -4.53 5.31
N TYR A 109 5.03 -3.99 4.64
CA TYR A 109 5.68 -4.67 3.52
C TYR A 109 6.39 -5.96 3.97
N PHE A 110 7.09 -5.92 5.11
CA PHE A 110 7.72 -7.08 5.72
C PHE A 110 6.69 -8.16 6.06
N VAL A 111 5.63 -7.81 6.79
CA VAL A 111 4.55 -8.74 7.17
C VAL A 111 3.90 -9.37 5.95
N LYS A 112 3.65 -8.60 4.89
CA LYS A 112 3.09 -9.12 3.64
C LYS A 112 3.95 -10.19 2.98
N HIS A 113 5.28 -10.14 3.11
CA HIS A 113 6.18 -11.03 2.38
C HIS A 113 6.80 -12.14 3.24
N PHE A 114 6.83 -11.97 4.55
CA PHE A 114 7.45 -12.88 5.50
C PHE A 114 6.54 -13.24 6.68
N GLY A 115 5.38 -12.61 6.81
CA GLY A 115 4.48 -12.77 7.95
C GLY A 115 3.92 -14.18 8.09
N ASP A 116 3.92 -14.99 7.02
CA ASP A 116 3.51 -16.40 7.12
C ASP A 116 4.51 -17.25 7.89
N ASP A 117 5.79 -16.88 7.87
CA ASP A 117 6.90 -17.67 8.40
C ASP A 117 7.47 -17.12 9.72
N VAL A 118 6.88 -16.06 10.28
CA VAL A 118 7.35 -15.47 11.54
C VAL A 118 6.17 -15.17 12.47
N ARG A 119 6.39 -15.32 13.78
CA ARG A 119 5.43 -14.98 14.84
C ARG A 119 6.16 -14.31 15.99
N PHE A 120 5.47 -13.46 16.73
CA PHE A 120 5.97 -12.84 17.95
C PHE A 120 5.05 -13.16 19.11
N CYS A 121 5.59 -13.82 20.13
CA CYS A 121 4.90 -14.11 21.38
C CYS A 121 5.33 -13.06 22.42
N ARG A 122 4.41 -12.20 22.82
CA ARG A 122 4.69 -11.14 23.78
C ARG A 122 4.98 -11.67 25.18
N ASP A 123 4.29 -12.74 25.60
CA ASP A 123 4.46 -13.33 26.94
C ASP A 123 5.85 -13.92 27.12
N TRP A 124 6.45 -14.40 26.06
CA TRP A 124 7.82 -14.91 26.05
C TRP A 124 8.84 -13.91 25.54
N ASP A 125 8.40 -12.70 25.16
CA ASP A 125 9.21 -11.65 24.54
C ASP A 125 10.15 -12.22 23.46
N SER A 126 9.57 -12.98 22.53
CA SER A 126 10.37 -13.79 21.62
C SER A 126 9.72 -13.94 20.25
N TRP A 127 10.57 -13.86 19.23
CA TRP A 127 10.22 -14.22 17.87
C TRP A 127 10.34 -15.71 17.64
N PHE A 128 9.44 -16.24 16.82
CA PHE A 128 9.42 -17.62 16.34
C PHE A 128 9.45 -17.64 14.83
N ILE A 129 10.15 -18.63 14.29
CA ILE A 129 10.38 -18.78 12.86
C ILE A 129 9.97 -20.18 12.44
N TRP A 130 9.29 -20.26 11.31
CA TRP A 130 8.98 -21.52 10.65
C TRP A 130 10.16 -22.00 9.81
N ASP A 131 10.75 -23.14 10.15
CA ASP A 131 11.89 -23.75 9.45
C ASP A 131 11.47 -24.80 8.39
N ARG A 132 10.18 -24.83 8.02
CA ARG A 132 9.50 -25.80 7.16
C ARG A 132 9.18 -27.15 7.85
N LYS A 133 9.54 -27.32 9.12
CA LYS A 133 9.23 -28.49 9.93
C LYS A 133 8.50 -28.12 11.21
N ARG A 134 8.93 -27.05 11.87
CA ARG A 134 8.38 -26.59 13.15
C ARG A 134 8.60 -25.09 13.35
N TRP A 135 7.93 -24.55 14.33
CA TRP A 135 8.19 -23.21 14.85
C TRP A 135 9.30 -23.29 15.91
N HIS A 136 10.35 -22.54 15.74
CA HIS A 136 11.42 -22.45 16.73
C HIS A 136 11.72 -21.00 17.09
N LYS A 137 12.18 -20.82 18.32
CA LYS A 137 12.57 -19.50 18.83
C LYS A 137 13.77 -18.96 18.03
N ASP A 138 13.68 -17.69 17.60
CA ASP A 138 14.81 -17.02 16.97
C ASP A 138 15.91 -16.73 18.00
N ARG A 139 17.01 -17.42 17.89
CA ARG A 139 18.22 -17.25 18.74
C ARG A 139 19.37 -16.58 18.00
N THR A 140 19.21 -16.33 16.72
CA THR A 140 20.31 -15.90 15.82
C THR A 140 20.05 -14.57 15.13
N GLY A 141 18.93 -13.90 15.42
CA GLY A 141 18.52 -12.65 14.75
C GLY A 141 18.10 -12.90 13.29
N GLU A 142 17.40 -14.00 13.04
CA GLU A 142 16.91 -14.30 11.70
C GLU A 142 15.81 -13.33 11.27
N VAL A 143 14.99 -12.85 12.20
CA VAL A 143 13.97 -11.83 11.93
C VAL A 143 14.62 -10.54 11.46
N ASP A 144 15.72 -10.10 12.07
CA ASP A 144 16.48 -8.94 11.63
C ASP A 144 16.94 -9.10 10.19
N ARG A 145 17.51 -10.28 9.84
CA ARG A 145 17.93 -10.57 8.46
C ARG A 145 16.76 -10.57 7.49
N LYS A 146 15.60 -11.11 7.88
CA LYS A 146 14.39 -11.10 7.06
C LYS A 146 13.87 -9.67 6.85
N VAL A 147 13.94 -8.78 7.84
CA VAL A 147 13.59 -7.36 7.70
C VAL A 147 14.54 -6.67 6.73
N ILE A 148 15.86 -6.85 6.86
CA ILE A 148 16.84 -6.33 5.91
C ILE A 148 16.55 -6.84 4.49
N GLN A 149 16.26 -8.13 4.35
CA GLN A 149 15.90 -8.73 3.07
C GLN A 149 14.62 -8.12 2.49
N SER A 150 13.62 -7.81 3.32
CA SER A 150 12.39 -7.16 2.88
C SER A 150 12.64 -5.77 2.32
N ILE A 151 13.51 -4.98 2.96
CA ILE A 151 13.90 -3.64 2.47
C ILE A 151 14.55 -3.77 1.10
N ARG A 152 15.51 -4.68 0.94
CA ARG A 152 16.20 -4.94 -0.35
C ARG A 152 15.26 -5.43 -1.44
N LYS A 153 14.33 -6.33 -1.10
CA LYS A 153 13.28 -6.78 -2.01
C LYS A 153 12.39 -5.61 -2.47
N HIS A 154 12.05 -4.71 -1.56
CA HIS A 154 11.27 -3.50 -1.87
C HIS A 154 12.06 -2.54 -2.76
N GLN A 155 13.38 -2.37 -2.54
CA GLN A 155 14.26 -1.58 -3.41
C GLN A 155 14.29 -2.15 -4.83
N GLN A 156 14.46 -3.46 -4.98
CA GLN A 156 14.44 -4.13 -6.29
C GLN A 156 13.09 -3.97 -7.00
N ALA A 157 11.98 -4.14 -6.27
CA ALA A 157 10.65 -3.93 -6.82
C ALA A 157 10.42 -2.48 -7.28
N ALA A 158 10.92 -1.50 -6.52
CA ALA A 158 10.85 -0.08 -6.88
C ALA A 158 11.74 0.25 -8.10
N ALA A 159 12.92 -0.35 -8.20
CA ALA A 159 13.82 -0.17 -9.33
C ALA A 159 13.22 -0.70 -10.65
N ASN A 160 12.60 -1.88 -10.60
CA ASN A 160 12.05 -2.58 -11.76
C ASN A 160 10.60 -2.20 -12.08
N GLY A 161 9.91 -1.52 -11.17
CA GLY A 161 8.50 -1.15 -11.31
C GLY A 161 8.27 -0.05 -12.36
N LYS A 162 7.05 -0.03 -12.93
CA LYS A 162 6.58 1.03 -13.84
C LYS A 162 6.24 2.31 -13.06
N LEU A 163 7.23 2.93 -12.45
CA LEU A 163 7.11 4.15 -11.66
C LEU A 163 7.68 5.36 -12.41
N SER A 164 7.14 6.55 -12.16
CA SER A 164 7.77 7.79 -12.62
C SER A 164 9.18 7.92 -12.00
N CYS A 165 10.12 8.55 -12.71
CA CYS A 165 11.49 8.76 -12.22
C CYS A 165 11.52 9.46 -10.85
N GLN A 166 10.65 10.45 -10.64
CA GLN A 166 10.56 11.19 -9.39
C GLN A 166 10.07 10.30 -8.24
N MET A 167 9.04 9.47 -8.47
CA MET A 167 8.52 8.55 -7.46
C MET A 167 9.54 7.47 -7.10
N ARG A 168 10.21 6.89 -8.11
CA ARG A 168 11.28 5.91 -7.91
C ARG A 168 12.39 6.48 -7.03
N LYS A 169 12.88 7.68 -7.32
CA LYS A 169 13.90 8.36 -6.51
C LYS A 169 13.45 8.53 -5.05
N ARG A 170 12.21 8.95 -4.81
CA ARG A 170 11.67 9.12 -3.45
C ARG A 170 11.62 7.81 -2.69
N ILE A 171 11.11 6.74 -3.31
CA ILE A 171 11.02 5.41 -2.69
C ILE A 171 12.42 4.88 -2.36
N LEU A 172 13.33 4.89 -3.33
CA LEU A 172 14.70 4.41 -3.12
C LEU A 172 15.43 5.20 -2.04
N PHE A 173 15.28 6.52 -2.00
CA PHE A 173 15.87 7.35 -0.95
C PHE A 173 15.33 7.01 0.44
N HIS A 174 14.00 6.80 0.56
CA HIS A 174 13.39 6.35 1.82
C HIS A 174 13.93 4.99 2.24
N LEU A 175 13.97 4.02 1.34
CA LEU A 175 14.43 2.65 1.64
C LEU A 175 15.92 2.59 2.00
N LEU A 176 16.78 3.39 1.34
CA LEU A 176 18.19 3.52 1.74
C LEU A 176 18.33 4.04 3.17
N ARG A 177 17.54 5.03 3.56
CA ARG A 177 17.53 5.52 4.96
C ARG A 177 16.96 4.51 5.94
N SER A 178 16.13 3.59 5.46
CA SER A 178 15.53 2.53 6.30
C SER A 178 16.50 1.39 6.63
N GLU A 179 17.68 1.35 6.00
CA GLU A 179 18.75 0.41 6.34
C GLU A 179 19.51 0.77 7.64
N ALA A 180 19.29 1.98 8.18
CA ALA A 180 19.87 2.38 9.44
C ALA A 180 19.30 1.52 10.60
N GLU A 181 20.16 1.08 11.51
CA GLU A 181 19.83 0.20 12.62
C GLU A 181 18.62 0.66 13.45
N PRO A 182 18.48 1.95 13.85
CA PRO A 182 17.31 2.39 14.60
C PRO A 182 15.99 2.21 13.84
N ARG A 183 16.01 2.30 12.50
CA ARG A 183 14.83 2.09 11.67
C ARG A 183 14.50 0.62 11.50
N ILE A 184 15.52 -0.25 11.38
CA ILE A 184 15.32 -1.71 11.39
C ILE A 184 14.63 -2.13 12.68
N ARG A 185 15.10 -1.66 13.84
CA ARG A 185 14.45 -1.90 15.14
C ARG A 185 13.02 -1.38 15.18
N ALA A 186 12.77 -0.18 14.65
CA ALA A 186 11.42 0.38 14.59
C ALA A 186 10.48 -0.48 13.70
N ILE A 187 10.96 -0.98 12.56
CA ILE A 187 10.20 -1.88 11.69
C ILE A 187 9.86 -3.17 12.44
N ILE A 188 10.81 -3.79 13.14
CA ILE A 188 10.60 -4.99 13.94
C ILE A 188 9.53 -4.74 15.00
N ALA A 189 9.69 -3.71 15.83
CA ALA A 189 8.76 -3.36 16.91
C ALA A 189 7.34 -3.01 16.42
N LEU A 190 7.22 -2.43 15.22
CA LEU A 190 5.93 -2.19 14.58
C LEU A 190 5.31 -3.47 14.04
N SER A 191 6.14 -4.38 13.50
CA SER A 191 5.68 -5.66 12.94
C SER A 191 5.09 -6.58 14.00
N GLU A 192 5.57 -6.53 15.24
CA GLU A 192 5.02 -7.27 16.38
C GLU A 192 3.52 -7.04 16.62
N LYS A 193 2.99 -5.91 16.12
CA LYS A 193 1.61 -5.46 16.34
C LYS A 193 0.70 -5.71 15.13
N LEU A 194 1.25 -6.20 14.03
CA LEU A 194 0.53 -6.39 12.77
C LEU A 194 0.15 -7.86 12.59
N GLU A 195 -1.13 -8.11 12.29
CA GLU A 195 -1.59 -9.44 11.89
C GLU A 195 -0.85 -9.95 10.64
N PRO A 196 -0.48 -11.24 10.60
CA PRO A 196 -0.73 -12.33 11.54
C PRO A 196 0.44 -12.61 12.52
N ILE A 197 1.28 -11.62 12.83
CA ILE A 197 2.50 -11.79 13.63
C ILE A 197 2.24 -12.13 15.11
N PRO A 198 1.30 -11.42 15.81
CA PRO A 198 1.05 -11.73 17.22
C PRO A 198 0.57 -13.16 17.42
N ILE A 199 1.11 -13.84 18.44
CA ILE A 199 0.69 -15.16 18.86
C ILE A 199 0.80 -15.26 20.39
N VAL A 200 -0.02 -16.08 21.01
CA VAL A 200 0.03 -16.40 22.43
C VAL A 200 0.51 -17.83 22.65
N PRO A 201 1.09 -18.17 23.83
CA PRO A 201 1.63 -19.50 24.12
C PRO A 201 0.66 -20.64 23.84
N GLU A 202 -0.62 -20.45 24.19
CA GLU A 202 -1.68 -21.45 24.06
C GLU A 202 -2.04 -21.78 22.60
N GLN A 203 -1.53 -21.01 21.67
CA GLN A 203 -1.73 -21.25 20.23
C GLN A 203 -0.65 -22.14 19.61
N PHE A 204 0.38 -22.50 20.38
CA PHE A 204 1.37 -23.50 19.98
C PHE A 204 1.02 -24.86 20.57
N ASP A 205 1.40 -25.92 19.87
CA ASP A 205 1.20 -27.32 20.28
C ASP A 205 -0.23 -27.62 20.77
N VAL A 206 -1.23 -27.03 20.12
CA VAL A 206 -2.65 -27.10 20.52
C VAL A 206 -3.20 -28.53 20.41
N ASP A 207 -2.74 -29.28 19.41
CA ASP A 207 -3.22 -30.63 19.14
C ASP A 207 -2.25 -31.67 19.72
N PRO A 208 -2.61 -32.30 20.87
CA PRO A 208 -1.74 -33.29 21.53
C PRO A 208 -1.57 -34.59 20.75
N TRP A 209 -2.38 -34.80 19.72
CA TRP A 209 -2.33 -35.98 18.87
C TRP A 209 -1.40 -35.83 17.66
N LYS A 210 -0.80 -34.67 17.49
CA LYS A 210 0.18 -34.43 16.42
C LYS A 210 1.60 -34.51 16.94
N LEU A 211 2.35 -35.44 16.42
CA LEU A 211 3.76 -35.62 16.74
C LEU A 211 4.64 -35.17 15.58
N ASN A 212 5.59 -34.29 15.87
CA ASN A 212 6.55 -33.82 14.88
C ASN A 212 7.67 -34.88 14.70
N CYS A 213 7.76 -35.42 13.49
CA CYS A 213 8.81 -36.37 13.10
C CYS A 213 9.76 -35.69 12.08
N LEU A 214 10.93 -36.29 11.83
CA LEU A 214 11.91 -35.74 10.87
C LEU A 214 11.37 -35.63 9.45
N ASN A 215 10.46 -36.51 9.07
CA ASN A 215 9.91 -36.66 7.71
C ASN A 215 8.45 -36.20 7.56
N GLY A 216 7.85 -35.67 8.62
CA GLY A 216 6.46 -35.23 8.59
C GLY A 216 5.84 -35.07 9.95
N THR A 217 4.57 -34.72 10.01
CA THR A 217 3.75 -34.72 11.22
C THR A 217 2.91 -35.99 11.26
N LEU A 218 3.07 -36.80 12.32
CA LEU A 218 2.30 -38.02 12.54
C LEU A 218 1.03 -37.67 13.33
N ASP A 219 -0.11 -38.04 12.81
CA ASP A 219 -1.38 -38.02 13.52
C ASP A 219 -1.52 -39.34 14.32
N LEU A 220 -1.44 -39.23 15.66
CA LEU A 220 -1.48 -40.37 16.56
C LEU A 220 -2.86 -41.05 16.65
N CYS A 221 -3.94 -40.32 16.27
CA CYS A 221 -5.29 -40.90 16.24
C CYS A 221 -5.47 -41.84 15.04
N THR A 222 -4.93 -41.44 13.89
CA THR A 222 -5.13 -42.16 12.62
C THR A 222 -3.93 -42.99 12.17
N GLY A 223 -2.76 -42.72 12.76
CA GLY A 223 -1.47 -43.32 12.35
C GLY A 223 -0.95 -42.76 11.01
N ASN A 224 -1.56 -41.71 10.48
CA ASN A 224 -1.17 -41.13 9.18
C ASN A 224 -0.01 -40.17 9.33
N LEU A 225 0.97 -40.29 8.48
CA LEU A 225 2.06 -39.32 8.33
C LEU A 225 1.71 -38.34 7.24
N GLN A 226 1.73 -37.06 7.57
CA GLN A 226 1.48 -35.93 6.61
C GLN A 226 2.69 -35.01 6.54
N ALA A 227 2.76 -34.21 5.47
CA ALA A 227 3.77 -33.17 5.36
C ALA A 227 3.64 -32.16 6.51
N HIS A 228 4.78 -31.60 6.96
CA HIS A 228 4.78 -30.53 7.95
C HIS A 228 3.96 -29.33 7.47
N ARG A 229 3.15 -28.79 8.37
CA ARG A 229 2.31 -27.61 8.09
C ARG A 229 2.54 -26.55 9.15
N ARG A 230 2.73 -25.31 8.70
CA ARG A 230 2.92 -24.16 9.62
C ARG A 230 1.69 -23.90 10.48
N GLU A 231 0.52 -24.26 9.97
CA GLU A 231 -0.79 -24.10 10.62
C GLU A 231 -0.94 -25.01 11.83
N ASP A 232 -0.22 -26.12 11.87
CA ASP A 232 -0.21 -27.05 13.04
C ASP A 232 0.48 -26.42 14.27
N ARG A 233 1.26 -25.35 14.07
CA ARG A 233 1.93 -24.54 15.11
C ARG A 233 2.75 -25.37 16.10
N ILE A 234 3.38 -26.43 15.61
CA ILE A 234 4.20 -27.33 16.43
C ILE A 234 5.56 -26.69 16.68
N GLN A 235 6.02 -26.69 17.94
CA GLN A 235 7.33 -26.20 18.36
C GLN A 235 8.34 -27.34 18.62
N SER A 236 7.88 -28.48 19.05
CA SER A 236 8.71 -29.63 19.46
C SER A 236 9.02 -30.58 18.30
#